data_0bd1ff2166c0421118c46bb21e9429f2
#
_entry.id   0bd1ff2166c0421118c46bb21e9429f2
#
_cell.length_a   1.000
_cell.length_b   1.000
_cell.length_c   1.000
_cell.angle_alpha   90.00
_cell.angle_beta   90.00
_cell.angle_gamma   90.00
#
_symmetry.space_group_name_H-M   'P 1'
#
loop_
_entity.id
_entity.type
_entity.pdbx_description
1 polymer ?
#
loop_
_entity_poly.entity_id
_entity_poly.type
_entity_poly.pdbx_seq_one_letter_code
_entity_poly.pdbx_strand_id
1 'polypeptide(L)'
;TYLERVDQTKNISRYIGRYDASDKYYISSNLETVFANLIQRKYRGAFEEKIIPWQKKNECKWEDIFEKLNKWLVTKGIWKDYAIFRKVIVEGIYPLHPLATFMLTQLSDYLQNRSSLTLISQCIENFKGVEVPDNDFLIMPESLMQGDLYTEMLVAEQEGKQKSQHCIRYDNILRKYGDKLSEKSLSVLRANLILRILRFRTRD
;
A
#
# COMPACT_ATOMS: atom_id res chain seq x y z
N THR A 1 -1.22 -24.74 40.19
CA THR A 1 -0.79 -24.69 38.78
C THR A 1 -1.91 -24.88 37.76
N TYR A 2 -2.84 -25.87 37.97
CA TYR A 2 -4.02 -26.03 37.10
C TYR A 2 -5.13 -25.03 37.46
N LEU A 3 -5.29 -24.76 38.74
CA LEU A 3 -6.28 -23.80 39.28
C LEU A 3 -5.94 -22.36 38.91
N GLU A 4 -4.65 -21.98 38.86
CA GLU A 4 -4.22 -20.66 38.41
C GLU A 4 -4.55 -20.44 36.94
N ARG A 5 -4.46 -21.48 36.06
CA ARG A 5 -4.88 -21.39 34.66
C ARG A 5 -6.39 -21.25 34.50
N VAL A 6 -7.18 -21.88 35.37
CA VAL A 6 -8.65 -21.76 35.34
C VAL A 6 -9.08 -20.37 35.81
N ASP A 7 -8.40 -19.77 36.77
CA ASP A 7 -8.69 -18.38 37.20
C ASP A 7 -8.26 -17.36 36.15
N GLN A 8 -7.17 -17.58 35.48
CA GLN A 8 -6.76 -16.73 34.32
C GLN A 8 -7.77 -16.79 33.18
N THR A 9 -8.29 -17.97 32.84
CA THR A 9 -9.34 -18.13 31.81
C THR A 9 -10.65 -17.48 32.18
N LYS A 10 -11.06 -17.55 33.45
CA LYS A 10 -12.26 -16.86 33.96
C LYS A 10 -12.10 -15.34 33.95
N ASN A 11 -10.92 -14.85 34.31
CA ASN A 11 -10.58 -13.43 34.19
C ASN A 11 -10.58 -12.95 32.73
N ILE A 12 -9.97 -13.71 31.83
CA ILE A 12 -9.99 -13.42 30.40
C ILE A 12 -11.42 -13.38 29.85
N SER A 13 -12.26 -14.36 30.22
CA SER A 13 -13.67 -14.39 29.81
C SER A 13 -14.48 -13.22 30.37
N ARG A 14 -14.19 -12.74 31.60
CA ARG A 14 -14.75 -11.51 32.13
C ARG A 14 -14.30 -10.25 31.41
N TYR A 15 -13.03 -10.19 31.01
CA TYR A 15 -12.51 -9.09 30.21
C TYR A 15 -13.12 -9.09 28.80
N ILE A 16 -13.19 -10.27 28.16
CA ILE A 16 -13.84 -10.43 26.84
C ILE A 16 -15.33 -10.05 26.95
N GLY A 17 -16.06 -10.50 27.97
CA GLY A 17 -17.48 -10.13 28.16
C GLY A 17 -17.70 -8.63 28.40
N ARG A 18 -16.76 -7.92 29.04
CA ARG A 18 -16.79 -6.45 29.13
C ARG A 18 -16.48 -5.75 27.82
N TYR A 19 -15.61 -6.33 27.01
CA TYR A 19 -15.33 -5.84 25.65
C TYR A 19 -16.49 -6.12 24.68
N ASP A 20 -17.25 -7.21 24.88
CA ASP A 20 -18.45 -7.51 24.10
C ASP A 20 -19.66 -6.61 24.44
N ALA A 21 -19.70 -6.07 25.66
CA ALA A 21 -20.73 -5.10 26.11
C ALA A 21 -20.38 -3.63 25.77
N SER A 22 -19.16 -3.33 25.34
CA SER A 22 -18.81 -2.02 24.83
C SER A 22 -19.30 -1.90 23.38
N ASP A 23 -19.91 -0.77 23.03
CA ASP A 23 -20.26 -0.44 21.65
C ASP A 23 -19.02 -0.63 20.77
N LYS A 24 -19.00 -1.73 20.01
CA LYS A 24 -17.95 -2.00 19.04
C LYS A 24 -18.16 -1.05 17.88
N TYR A 25 -17.56 0.12 17.97
CA TYR A 25 -17.36 0.94 16.79
C TYR A 25 -16.40 0.16 15.88
N TYR A 26 -16.95 -0.60 14.96
CA TYR A 26 -16.18 -1.07 13.82
C TYR A 26 -15.80 0.18 13.04
N ILE A 27 -14.66 0.74 13.35
CA ILE A 27 -14.00 1.66 12.45
C ILE A 27 -13.62 0.80 11.26
N SER A 28 -14.55 0.65 10.32
CA SER A 28 -14.24 0.24 8.96
C SER A 28 -13.56 1.44 8.29
N SER A 29 -12.48 1.93 8.91
CA SER A 29 -11.62 2.90 8.27
C SER A 29 -10.96 2.14 7.14
N ASN A 30 -11.42 2.38 5.93
CA ASN A 30 -10.68 1.96 4.76
C ASN A 30 -9.24 2.44 4.94
N LEU A 31 -8.27 1.57 4.79
CA LEU A 31 -6.84 1.88 4.97
C LEU A 31 -6.45 3.14 4.19
N GLU A 32 -7.05 3.33 3.04
CA GLU A 32 -6.84 4.48 2.18
C GLU A 32 -7.21 5.80 2.87
N THR A 33 -8.32 5.84 3.61
CA THR A 33 -8.70 7.03 4.39
C THR A 33 -7.72 7.30 5.52
N VAL A 34 -7.23 6.24 6.17
CA VAL A 34 -6.17 6.36 7.18
C VAL A 34 -4.91 6.93 6.56
N PHE A 35 -4.48 6.41 5.41
CA PHE A 35 -3.31 6.90 4.68
C PHE A 35 -3.45 8.39 4.32
N ALA A 36 -4.60 8.79 3.76
CA ALA A 36 -4.85 10.18 3.41
C ALA A 36 -4.78 11.14 4.61
N ASN A 37 -5.19 10.67 5.80
CA ASN A 37 -5.14 11.46 7.04
C ASN A 37 -3.74 11.49 7.66
N LEU A 38 -2.90 10.49 7.41
CA LEU A 38 -1.54 10.40 7.97
C LEU A 38 -0.50 11.18 7.16
N ILE A 39 -0.73 11.35 5.86
CA ILE A 39 0.18 12.11 5.00
C ILE A 39 0.08 13.59 5.36
N GLN A 40 1.04 14.04 6.18
CA GLN A 40 1.19 15.44 6.53
C GLN A 40 1.98 16.19 5.46
N ARG A 41 1.44 17.30 5.00
CA ARG A 41 2.07 18.14 3.99
C ARG A 41 2.85 19.26 4.67
N LYS A 42 4.18 19.21 4.58
CA LYS A 42 5.08 20.21 5.17
C LYS A 42 4.81 21.61 4.63
N TYR A 43 4.50 21.73 3.34
CA TYR A 43 4.22 22.98 2.65
C TYR A 43 2.81 22.94 2.02
N ARG A 44 1.80 23.14 2.85
CA ARG A 44 0.40 23.08 2.43
C ARG A 44 0.07 24.08 1.33
N GLY A 45 0.54 25.32 1.44
CA GLY A 45 0.34 26.36 0.41
C GLY A 45 0.88 25.93 -0.95
N ALA A 46 2.10 25.41 -1.02
CA ALA A 46 2.68 24.92 -2.29
C ALA A 46 1.88 23.77 -2.89
N PHE A 47 1.30 22.89 -2.07
CA PHE A 47 0.42 21.85 -2.54
C PHE A 47 -0.87 22.40 -3.14
N GLU A 48 -1.51 23.34 -2.47
CA GLU A 48 -2.75 23.98 -2.91
C GLU A 48 -2.55 24.83 -4.16
N GLU A 49 -1.42 25.53 -4.28
CA GLU A 49 -1.12 26.40 -5.41
C GLU A 49 -0.60 25.67 -6.66
N LYS A 50 0.13 24.58 -6.50
CA LYS A 50 0.75 23.87 -7.63
C LYS A 50 0.11 22.52 -7.93
N ILE A 51 -0.07 21.68 -6.93
CA ILE A 51 -0.51 20.29 -7.14
C ILE A 51 -2.00 20.20 -7.40
N ILE A 52 -2.82 20.88 -6.63
CA ILE A 52 -4.29 20.85 -6.83
C ILE A 52 -4.68 21.36 -8.22
N PRO A 53 -4.17 22.51 -8.74
CA PRO A 53 -4.47 22.95 -10.10
C PRO A 53 -4.00 21.96 -11.16
N TRP A 54 -2.80 21.38 -10.99
CA TRP A 54 -2.30 20.35 -11.90
C TRP A 54 -3.20 19.11 -11.91
N GLN A 55 -3.63 18.63 -10.75
CA GLN A 55 -4.55 17.51 -10.65
C GLN A 55 -5.89 17.81 -11.34
N LYS A 56 -6.44 19.01 -11.18
CA LYS A 56 -7.67 19.45 -11.85
C LYS A 56 -7.48 19.53 -13.36
N LYS A 57 -6.35 20.04 -13.84
CA LYS A 57 -6.04 20.10 -15.27
C LYS A 57 -5.95 18.71 -15.90
N ASN A 58 -5.60 17.71 -15.15
CA ASN A 58 -5.45 16.32 -15.59
C ASN A 58 -6.64 15.43 -15.18
N GLU A 59 -7.84 15.99 -15.03
CA GLU A 59 -9.03 15.24 -14.57
C GLU A 59 -9.32 14.02 -15.44
N CYS A 60 -9.28 14.14 -16.76
CA CYS A 60 -9.48 13.01 -17.69
C CYS A 60 -8.51 11.84 -17.45
N LYS A 61 -7.28 12.12 -16.97
CA LYS A 61 -6.31 11.07 -16.60
C LYS A 61 -6.79 10.28 -15.37
N TRP A 62 -7.38 10.97 -14.40
CA TRP A 62 -7.90 10.33 -13.17
C TRP A 62 -9.16 9.53 -13.44
N GLU A 63 -10.03 10.03 -14.31
CA GLU A 63 -11.21 9.30 -14.79
C GLU A 63 -10.82 8.02 -15.51
N ASP A 64 -9.88 8.08 -16.46
CA ASP A 64 -9.34 6.91 -17.17
C ASP A 64 -8.71 5.87 -16.22
N ILE A 65 -7.92 6.33 -15.24
CA ILE A 65 -7.36 5.45 -14.22
C ILE A 65 -8.46 4.79 -13.39
N PHE A 66 -9.47 5.56 -12.95
CA PHE A 66 -10.59 5.05 -12.18
C PHE A 66 -11.37 3.98 -12.96
N GLU A 67 -11.68 4.24 -14.22
CA GLU A 67 -12.40 3.31 -15.09
C GLU A 67 -11.58 2.03 -15.30
N LYS A 68 -10.28 2.15 -15.61
CA LYS A 68 -9.37 1.02 -15.80
C LYS A 68 -9.25 0.18 -14.54
N LEU A 69 -9.07 0.79 -13.37
CA LEU A 69 -9.01 0.06 -12.10
C LEU A 69 -10.30 -0.72 -11.84
N ASN A 70 -11.47 -0.09 -12.09
CA ASN A 70 -12.76 -0.73 -11.91
C ASN A 70 -13.10 -1.80 -12.95
N LYS A 71 -12.53 -1.69 -14.14
CA LYS A 71 -12.69 -2.68 -15.22
C LYS A 71 -11.83 -3.92 -14.98
N TRP A 72 -10.58 -3.74 -14.55
CA TRP A 72 -9.60 -4.80 -14.52
C TRP A 72 -9.46 -5.45 -13.14
N LEU A 73 -9.75 -4.72 -12.06
CA LEU A 73 -9.55 -5.19 -10.69
C LEU A 73 -10.89 -5.34 -9.96
N VAL A 74 -10.89 -6.22 -8.97
CA VAL A 74 -12.03 -6.38 -8.06
C VAL A 74 -11.94 -5.30 -6.97
N THR A 75 -12.54 -4.15 -7.25
CA THR A 75 -12.56 -2.99 -6.35
C THR A 75 -13.82 -2.95 -5.49
N LYS A 76 -13.73 -2.36 -4.30
CA LYS A 76 -14.84 -2.20 -3.34
C LYS A 76 -14.78 -0.82 -2.67
N GLY A 77 -15.87 -0.43 -2.01
CA GLY A 77 -15.92 0.78 -1.18
C GLY A 77 -15.55 2.04 -1.96
N ILE A 78 -14.59 2.80 -1.43
CA ILE A 78 -14.18 4.11 -1.99
C ILE A 78 -13.68 4.05 -3.45
N TRP A 79 -13.26 2.88 -3.91
CA TRP A 79 -12.85 2.64 -5.28
C TRP A 79 -14.00 2.58 -6.29
N LYS A 80 -15.26 2.60 -5.83
CA LYS A 80 -16.46 2.56 -6.68
C LYS A 80 -17.12 3.93 -6.86
N ASP A 81 -16.79 4.89 -6.02
CA ASP A 81 -17.30 6.25 -6.06
C ASP A 81 -16.19 7.18 -6.54
N TYR A 82 -16.39 7.78 -7.72
CA TYR A 82 -15.37 8.64 -8.33
C TYR A 82 -15.08 9.88 -7.48
N ALA A 83 -16.09 10.49 -6.87
CA ALA A 83 -15.89 11.69 -6.04
C ALA A 83 -15.04 11.38 -4.80
N ILE A 84 -15.30 10.24 -4.15
CA ILE A 84 -14.51 9.77 -3.00
C ILE A 84 -13.10 9.35 -3.44
N PHE A 85 -13.00 8.60 -4.54
CA PHE A 85 -11.70 8.22 -5.13
C PHE A 85 -10.86 9.45 -5.43
N ARG A 86 -11.44 10.46 -6.07
CA ARG A 86 -10.75 11.70 -6.42
C ARG A 86 -10.23 12.43 -5.19
N LYS A 87 -11.06 12.55 -4.16
CA LYS A 87 -10.72 13.27 -2.92
C LYS A 87 -9.73 12.50 -2.06
N VAL A 88 -9.95 11.20 -1.85
CA VAL A 88 -9.17 10.39 -0.91
C VAL A 88 -7.90 9.85 -1.55
N ILE A 89 -8.02 9.24 -2.75
CA ILE A 89 -6.90 8.55 -3.39
C ILE A 89 -6.02 9.55 -4.14
N VAL A 90 -6.58 10.31 -5.07
CA VAL A 90 -5.78 11.17 -5.95
C VAL A 90 -5.23 12.38 -5.20
N GLU A 91 -6.06 13.04 -4.41
CA GLU A 91 -5.68 14.24 -3.68
C GLU A 91 -5.08 13.92 -2.31
N GLY A 92 -5.77 13.04 -1.54
CA GLY A 92 -5.39 12.73 -0.16
C GLY A 92 -4.09 11.97 -0.03
N ILE A 93 -3.82 11.00 -0.91
CA ILE A 93 -2.65 10.10 -0.84
C ILE A 93 -1.52 10.51 -1.79
N TYR A 94 -1.66 11.67 -2.48
CA TYR A 94 -0.55 12.19 -3.27
C TYR A 94 0.75 12.25 -2.43
N PRO A 95 1.91 11.82 -2.94
CA PRO A 95 2.25 11.58 -4.34
C PRO A 95 2.12 10.13 -4.84
N LEU A 96 1.44 9.23 -4.13
CA LEU A 96 1.26 7.87 -4.64
C LEU A 96 0.32 7.84 -5.84
N HIS A 97 0.72 7.05 -6.87
CA HIS A 97 -0.18 6.73 -7.97
C HIS A 97 -1.37 5.89 -7.46
N PRO A 98 -2.61 6.09 -7.92
CA PRO A 98 -3.77 5.32 -7.45
C PRO A 98 -3.56 3.80 -7.47
N LEU A 99 -2.93 3.27 -8.52
CA LEU A 99 -2.59 1.85 -8.60
C LEU A 99 -1.57 1.44 -7.51
N ALA A 100 -0.59 2.29 -7.19
CA ALA A 100 0.35 2.03 -6.10
C ALA A 100 -0.37 1.99 -4.74
N THR A 101 -1.30 2.90 -4.50
CA THR A 101 -2.15 2.89 -3.31
C THR A 101 -2.97 1.60 -3.21
N PHE A 102 -3.62 1.19 -4.30
CA PHE A 102 -4.37 -0.07 -4.34
C PHE A 102 -3.47 -1.28 -4.02
N MET A 103 -2.30 -1.35 -4.62
CA MET A 103 -1.34 -2.42 -4.37
C MET A 103 -0.81 -2.42 -2.94
N LEU A 104 -0.54 -1.24 -2.38
CA LEU A 104 -0.06 -1.11 -1.01
C LEU A 104 -1.09 -1.62 0.02
N THR A 105 -2.38 -1.36 -0.20
CA THR A 105 -3.45 -1.91 0.65
C THR A 105 -3.51 -3.43 0.58
N GLN A 106 -3.31 -4.02 -0.61
CA GLN A 106 -3.26 -5.47 -0.77
C GLN A 106 -1.98 -6.09 -0.15
N LEU A 107 -0.84 -5.39 -0.21
CA LEU A 107 0.40 -5.84 0.44
C LEU A 107 0.27 -5.88 1.96
N SER A 108 -0.54 -5.00 2.56
CA SER A 108 -0.79 -5.03 4.00
C SER A 108 -1.42 -6.34 4.45
N ASP A 109 -2.33 -6.90 3.64
CA ASP A 109 -2.94 -8.20 3.89
C ASP A 109 -1.92 -9.35 3.72
N TYR A 110 -0.98 -9.20 2.78
CA TYR A 110 0.08 -10.19 2.55
C TYR A 110 1.09 -10.26 3.72
N LEU A 111 1.41 -9.14 4.32
CA LEU A 111 2.41 -9.02 5.38
C LEU A 111 1.87 -9.25 6.80
N GLN A 112 0.76 -9.89 6.96
CA GLN A 112 -0.05 -10.35 8.13
C GLN A 112 0.31 -9.84 9.55
N ASN A 113 1.50 -9.31 9.79
CA ASN A 113 2.03 -8.92 11.11
C ASN A 113 2.49 -7.46 11.21
N ARG A 114 2.31 -6.65 10.16
CA ARG A 114 2.72 -5.25 10.18
C ARG A 114 1.55 -4.31 9.99
N SER A 115 1.57 -3.23 10.73
CA SER A 115 0.59 -2.18 10.51
C SER A 115 0.80 -1.58 9.12
N SER A 116 -0.28 -1.40 8.38
CA SER A 116 -0.28 -0.72 7.08
C SER A 116 0.35 0.67 7.15
N LEU A 117 0.40 1.25 8.34
CA LEU A 117 1.05 2.52 8.65
C LEU A 117 2.56 2.45 8.50
N THR A 118 3.17 1.35 8.91
CA THR A 118 4.60 1.11 8.74
C THR A 118 4.96 1.02 7.26
N LEU A 119 4.12 0.34 6.45
CA LEU A 119 4.34 0.19 5.01
C LEU A 119 4.31 1.54 4.28
N ILE A 120 3.34 2.40 4.60
CA ILE A 120 3.26 3.71 3.95
C ILE A 120 4.39 4.63 4.41
N SER A 121 4.77 4.57 5.68
CA SER A 121 5.90 5.34 6.20
C SER A 121 7.21 4.95 5.52
N GLN A 122 7.47 3.66 5.35
CA GLN A 122 8.64 3.15 4.63
C GLN A 122 8.61 3.55 3.15
N CYS A 123 7.45 3.46 2.51
CA CYS A 123 7.29 3.89 1.12
C CYS A 123 7.64 5.38 0.95
N ILE A 124 7.15 6.24 1.85
CA ILE A 124 7.40 7.68 1.80
C ILE A 124 8.87 8.00 2.14
N GLU A 125 9.46 7.31 3.12
CA GLU A 125 10.84 7.53 3.54
C GLU A 125 11.84 7.25 2.41
N ASN A 126 11.59 6.27 1.56
CA ASN A 126 12.40 5.98 0.39
C ASN A 126 12.44 7.15 -0.63
N PHE A 127 11.48 8.06 -0.56
CA PHE A 127 11.41 9.24 -1.43
C PHE A 127 11.74 10.55 -0.71
N LYS A 128 12.20 10.47 0.54
CA LYS A 128 12.60 11.64 1.31
C LYS A 128 13.82 12.31 0.66
N GLY A 129 13.70 13.61 0.44
CA GLY A 129 14.77 14.41 -0.20
C GLY A 129 14.78 14.33 -1.74
N VAL A 130 13.91 13.55 -2.35
CA VAL A 130 13.71 13.60 -3.80
C VAL A 130 12.98 14.91 -4.14
N GLU A 131 13.60 15.76 -4.96
CA GLU A 131 12.91 16.93 -5.50
C GLU A 131 11.76 16.48 -6.39
N VAL A 132 10.56 17.00 -6.13
CA VAL A 132 9.40 16.75 -6.97
C VAL A 132 9.57 17.54 -8.26
N PRO A 133 9.93 16.89 -9.39
CA PRO A 133 10.00 17.60 -10.65
C PRO A 133 8.63 18.13 -11.02
N ASP A 134 8.61 19.21 -11.78
CA ASP A 134 7.41 19.99 -12.10
C ASP A 134 6.18 19.10 -12.41
N ASN A 135 5.25 19.05 -11.47
CA ASN A 135 3.85 18.63 -11.59
C ASN A 135 3.52 17.16 -11.92
N ASP A 136 4.40 16.36 -12.51
CA ASP A 136 4.07 14.98 -12.95
C ASP A 136 4.63 13.86 -12.04
N PHE A 137 5.15 14.21 -10.87
CA PHE A 137 5.74 13.21 -9.98
C PHE A 137 4.66 12.36 -9.28
N LEU A 138 4.71 11.07 -9.53
CA LEU A 138 3.91 10.07 -8.84
C LEU A 138 4.80 8.88 -8.48
N ILE A 139 4.64 8.39 -7.26
CA ILE A 139 5.26 7.13 -6.82
C ILE A 139 4.51 5.98 -7.48
N MET A 140 5.15 5.34 -8.43
CA MET A 140 4.59 4.27 -9.23
C MET A 140 4.61 2.92 -8.49
N PRO A 141 3.75 1.97 -8.88
CA PRO A 141 3.63 0.67 -8.18
C PRO A 141 4.94 -0.11 -8.05
N GLU A 142 5.77 -0.10 -9.09
CA GLU A 142 7.05 -0.81 -9.09
C GLU A 142 8.04 -0.28 -8.05
N SER A 143 7.89 0.99 -7.66
CA SER A 143 8.70 1.60 -6.61
C SER A 143 8.45 0.99 -5.24
N LEU A 144 7.32 0.32 -5.03
CA LEU A 144 7.03 -0.42 -3.79
C LEU A 144 7.98 -1.61 -3.60
N MET A 145 8.56 -2.13 -4.70
CA MET A 145 9.49 -3.27 -4.67
C MET A 145 10.94 -2.81 -4.51
N GLN A 146 11.18 -1.86 -3.64
CA GLN A 146 12.50 -1.30 -3.30
C GLN A 146 12.61 -1.03 -1.80
N GLY A 147 13.84 -0.81 -1.33
CA GLY A 147 14.12 -0.44 0.06
C GLY A 147 13.69 -1.49 1.07
N ASP A 148 13.33 -1.04 2.24
CA ASP A 148 13.06 -1.89 3.40
C ASP A 148 11.88 -2.82 3.19
N LEU A 149 10.80 -2.34 2.54
CA LEU A 149 9.62 -3.15 2.25
C LEU A 149 9.99 -4.42 1.46
N TYR A 150 10.77 -4.27 0.38
CA TYR A 150 11.25 -5.41 -0.41
C TYR A 150 12.14 -6.33 0.43
N THR A 151 13.07 -5.77 1.19
CA THR A 151 14.00 -6.53 2.04
C THR A 151 13.25 -7.39 3.05
N GLU A 152 12.22 -6.85 3.68
CA GLU A 152 11.39 -7.59 4.64
C GLU A 152 10.60 -8.72 3.99
N MET A 153 10.07 -8.48 2.80
CA MET A 153 9.36 -9.52 2.04
C MET A 153 10.31 -10.66 1.64
N LEU A 154 11.54 -10.32 1.24
CA LEU A 154 12.58 -11.29 0.93
C LEU A 154 12.94 -12.13 2.15
N VAL A 155 13.16 -11.50 3.30
CA VAL A 155 13.45 -12.20 4.57
C VAL A 155 12.29 -13.10 4.97
N ALA A 156 11.04 -12.64 4.86
CA ALA A 156 9.87 -13.44 5.17
C ALA A 156 9.75 -14.70 4.29
N GLU A 157 10.13 -14.61 3.01
CA GLU A 157 10.21 -15.79 2.13
C GLU A 157 11.39 -16.72 2.51
N GLN A 158 12.56 -16.17 2.82
CA GLN A 158 13.73 -16.94 3.22
C GLN A 158 13.51 -17.71 4.53
N GLU A 159 12.81 -17.11 5.47
CA GLU A 159 12.45 -17.75 6.76
C GLU A 159 11.27 -18.72 6.63
N GLY A 160 10.70 -18.89 5.44
CA GLY A 160 9.55 -19.79 5.22
C GLY A 160 8.23 -19.29 5.82
N LYS A 161 8.17 -18.03 6.27
CA LYS A 161 6.92 -17.39 6.73
C LYS A 161 5.92 -17.22 5.58
N GLN A 162 6.42 -17.10 4.37
CA GLN A 162 5.64 -17.05 3.14
C GLN A 162 5.95 -18.28 2.28
N LYS A 163 4.90 -18.92 1.75
CA LYS A 163 5.04 -20.09 0.87
C LYS A 163 5.52 -19.74 -0.55
N SER A 164 5.44 -18.48 -0.94
CA SER A 164 5.93 -17.99 -2.22
C SER A 164 7.46 -17.90 -2.21
N GLN A 165 8.04 -17.88 -3.40
CA GLN A 165 9.48 -17.69 -3.62
C GLN A 165 9.73 -16.59 -4.67
N HIS A 166 8.82 -15.61 -4.73
CA HIS A 166 8.88 -14.60 -5.77
C HIS A 166 10.01 -13.60 -5.52
N CYS A 167 10.17 -13.15 -4.27
CA CYS A 167 11.27 -12.26 -3.87
C CYS A 167 12.62 -12.96 -3.97
N ILE A 168 12.73 -14.22 -3.55
CA ILE A 168 13.96 -15.02 -3.68
C ILE A 168 14.39 -15.15 -5.15
N ARG A 169 13.44 -15.45 -6.04
CA ARG A 169 13.74 -15.55 -7.49
C ARG A 169 14.16 -14.22 -8.09
N TYR A 170 13.51 -13.16 -7.70
CA TYR A 170 13.87 -11.81 -8.12
C TYR A 170 15.27 -11.42 -7.61
N ASP A 171 15.59 -11.69 -6.35
CA ASP A 171 16.91 -11.46 -5.76
C ASP A 171 18.02 -12.22 -6.52
N ASN A 172 17.77 -13.48 -6.86
CA ASN A 172 18.69 -14.27 -7.67
C ASN A 172 18.93 -13.69 -9.07
N ILE A 173 17.90 -13.11 -9.68
CA ILE A 173 18.04 -12.41 -10.96
C ILE A 173 18.90 -11.16 -10.80
N LEU A 174 18.64 -10.36 -9.75
CA LEU A 174 19.42 -9.16 -9.48
C LEU A 174 20.89 -9.47 -9.22
N ARG A 175 21.20 -10.48 -8.40
CA ARG A 175 22.59 -10.89 -8.13
C ARG A 175 23.33 -11.37 -9.38
N LYS A 176 22.62 -12.03 -10.31
CA LYS A 176 23.26 -12.61 -11.49
C LYS A 176 23.35 -11.63 -12.66
N TYR A 177 22.40 -10.75 -12.80
CA TYR A 177 22.23 -9.93 -13.99
C TYR A 177 22.03 -8.44 -13.71
N GLY A 178 21.94 -8.00 -12.44
CA GLY A 178 21.60 -6.63 -12.07
C GLY A 178 22.45 -5.58 -12.76
N ASP A 179 23.77 -5.78 -12.79
CA ASP A 179 24.72 -4.84 -13.42
C ASP A 179 24.56 -4.75 -14.95
N LYS A 180 23.86 -5.71 -15.57
CA LYS A 180 23.64 -5.77 -17.01
C LYS A 180 22.27 -5.26 -17.43
N LEU A 181 21.39 -5.00 -16.47
CA LEU A 181 20.01 -4.58 -16.71
C LEU A 181 19.91 -3.05 -16.73
N SER A 182 19.19 -2.53 -17.70
CA SER A 182 18.82 -1.10 -17.70
C SER A 182 17.78 -0.80 -16.61
N GLU A 183 17.68 0.46 -16.18
CA GLU A 183 16.65 0.88 -15.23
C GLU A 183 15.22 0.55 -15.70
N LYS A 184 14.97 0.66 -17.01
CA LYS A 184 13.68 0.24 -17.59
C LYS A 184 13.42 -1.26 -17.41
N SER A 185 14.44 -2.08 -17.59
CA SER A 185 14.33 -3.53 -17.39
C SER A 185 14.08 -3.87 -15.92
N LEU A 186 14.76 -3.18 -15.01
CA LEU A 186 14.56 -3.33 -13.56
C LEU A 186 13.14 -2.89 -13.15
N SER A 187 12.63 -1.79 -13.68
CA SER A 187 11.26 -1.33 -13.45
C SER A 187 10.23 -2.38 -13.90
N VAL A 188 10.41 -2.97 -15.08
CA VAL A 188 9.53 -4.06 -15.56
C VAL A 188 9.61 -5.31 -14.67
N LEU A 189 10.80 -5.67 -14.20
CA LEU A 189 10.98 -6.80 -13.29
C LEU A 189 10.29 -6.54 -11.94
N ARG A 190 10.40 -5.34 -11.39
CA ARG A 190 9.70 -4.93 -10.15
C ARG A 190 8.19 -4.96 -10.33
N ALA A 191 7.70 -4.44 -11.46
CA ALA A 191 6.27 -4.51 -11.79
C ALA A 191 5.77 -5.97 -11.88
N ASN A 192 6.54 -6.84 -12.51
CA ASN A 192 6.22 -8.27 -12.58
C ASN A 192 6.22 -8.93 -11.18
N LEU A 193 7.20 -8.57 -10.34
CA LEU A 193 7.30 -9.07 -8.98
C LEU A 193 6.04 -8.74 -8.18
N ILE A 194 5.63 -7.46 -8.13
CA ILE A 194 4.45 -7.05 -7.35
C ILE A 194 3.16 -7.70 -7.86
N LEU A 195 2.99 -7.83 -9.17
CA LEU A 195 1.83 -8.51 -9.76
C LEU A 195 1.77 -9.98 -9.36
N ARG A 196 2.91 -10.67 -9.30
CA ARG A 196 2.99 -12.07 -8.87
C ARG A 196 2.71 -12.26 -7.39
N ILE A 197 3.22 -11.36 -6.55
CA ILE A 197 3.00 -11.40 -5.10
C ILE A 197 1.51 -11.23 -4.80
N LEU A 198 0.88 -10.25 -5.40
CA LEU A 198 -0.50 -9.87 -5.13
C LEU A 198 -1.53 -10.81 -5.79
N ARG A 199 -1.10 -11.65 -6.74
CA ARG A 199 -1.98 -12.60 -7.44
C ARG A 199 -3.29 -11.95 -7.88
N PHE A 200 -3.19 -10.79 -8.55
CA PHE A 200 -4.39 -10.06 -8.97
C PHE A 200 -5.38 -10.97 -9.67
N ARG A 201 -6.58 -11.01 -9.12
CA ARG A 201 -7.73 -11.57 -9.82
C ARG A 201 -8.26 -10.48 -10.74
N THR A 202 -8.00 -10.61 -12.02
CA THR A 202 -8.68 -9.83 -13.04
C THR A 202 -10.14 -10.29 -13.12
N ARG A 203 -11.03 -9.40 -13.51
CA ARG A 203 -12.38 -9.80 -13.93
C ARG A 203 -12.22 -10.47 -15.30
N ASP A 204 -12.68 -11.69 -15.40
CA ASP A 204 -12.85 -12.39 -16.68
C ASP A 204 -13.89 -11.69 -17.53
#